data_a6112107d9182ae0b13b20998861131c
#
_entry.id   a6112107d9182ae0b13b20998861131c
#
_cell.length_a   1.000
_cell.length_b   1.000
_cell.length_c   1.000
_cell.angle_alpha   90.00
_cell.angle_beta   90.00
_cell.angle_gamma   90.00
#
_symmetry.space_group_name_H-M   'P 1'
#
loop_
_entity.id
_entity.type
_entity.pdbx_description
1 polymer ?
#
loop_
_entity_poly.entity_id
_entity_poly.type
_entity_poly.pdbx_seq_one_letter_code
_entity_poly.pdbx_strand_id
1 'polypeptide(L)'
;MKLVKTLTRTVAVECYANKYARRVLREIEVAYREMLQEMVEYAVKHKASQSTLHKVFYSKLRERYPWLPTRVIKGAYRDAVRRAKSFRELKKRGKAYTEKPEVKRVTITYADSQDWRIEGGVIKLRTHIGWVELHYRNHKQLHRHLYGGWRLAKELKLKLVGKKVIVYLTFTKNLEVEYSPRNAVAIDVNENNVTVALFKGCALAEVYRVETGLGRVVIAYAERRRRITGGASTKTREVRRKLRNLRERGRKLDILRKTAKFIEELAAANKAVVVVGNIDGRAKEVMEKDKGAKLRHRIHQWSVSTLVKLLEERSIHVIKVSEASTSSRDPFTGARINGFKPLMIRTAVKEPRRVRVVKLVLRVTRVNVGVLERDVVGAVNIGLKFLSPDGSPVALGPTGTHEVRVKLVNPHRGATPLADLQVFTNTNKYR
;
A
#
# COMPACT_ATOMS: atom_id res chain seq x y z
N MET A 1 -20.95 -4.99 -15.48
CA MET A 1 -21.13 -3.69 -14.78
C MET A 1 -19.95 -2.79 -15.08
N LYS A 2 -20.14 -1.47 -15.07
CA LYS A 2 -19.07 -0.45 -15.24
C LYS A 2 -18.95 0.40 -13.99
N LEU A 3 -17.73 0.64 -13.54
CA LEU A 3 -17.42 1.52 -12.41
C LEU A 3 -16.43 2.59 -12.87
N VAL A 4 -16.71 3.85 -12.58
CA VAL A 4 -15.75 4.93 -12.78
C VAL A 4 -14.88 5.04 -11.54
N LYS A 5 -13.58 4.81 -11.70
CA LYS A 5 -12.57 4.88 -10.65
C LYS A 5 -11.60 6.02 -10.90
N THR A 6 -11.43 6.91 -9.94
CA THR A 6 -10.44 7.98 -10.01
C THR A 6 -9.11 7.51 -9.44
N LEU A 7 -8.10 7.38 -10.29
CA LEU A 7 -6.72 7.15 -9.86
C LEU A 7 -6.04 8.47 -9.51
N THR A 8 -5.28 8.46 -8.42
CA THR A 8 -4.45 9.60 -8.00
C THR A 8 -2.99 9.18 -7.93
N ARG A 9 -2.10 9.98 -8.52
CA ARG A 9 -0.65 9.78 -8.51
C ARG A 9 0.05 11.07 -8.11
N THR A 10 1.06 10.95 -7.27
CA THR A 10 1.92 12.08 -6.92
C THR A 10 3.33 11.81 -7.43
N VAL A 11 3.83 12.72 -8.23
CA VAL A 11 5.19 12.72 -8.77
C VAL A 11 6.04 13.68 -7.95
N ALA A 12 7.14 13.19 -7.40
CA ALA A 12 8.13 14.02 -6.69
C ALA A 12 9.23 14.41 -7.67
N VAL A 13 9.34 15.69 -7.95
CA VAL A 13 10.31 16.27 -8.90
C VAL A 13 11.40 16.98 -8.11
N GLU A 14 12.65 16.55 -8.30
CA GLU A 14 13.81 17.25 -7.74
C GLU A 14 14.15 18.45 -8.61
N CYS A 15 14.08 19.65 -8.02
CA CYS A 15 14.31 20.91 -8.68
C CYS A 15 15.55 21.61 -8.12
N TYR A 16 16.17 22.40 -8.97
CA TYR A 16 17.29 23.28 -8.65
C TYR A 16 16.82 24.72 -8.68
N ALA A 17 17.14 25.45 -7.64
CA ALA A 17 16.87 26.89 -7.53
C ALA A 17 18.20 27.63 -7.32
N ASN A 18 18.33 28.83 -7.83
CA ASN A 18 19.46 29.68 -7.56
C ASN A 18 19.51 30.08 -6.05
N LYS A 19 20.58 30.72 -5.62
CA LYS A 19 20.78 31.10 -4.22
C LYS A 19 19.67 32.04 -3.72
N TYR A 20 19.26 32.98 -4.57
CA TYR A 20 18.22 33.95 -4.27
C TYR A 20 16.83 33.29 -4.10
N ALA A 21 16.38 32.53 -5.08
CA ALA A 21 15.11 31.79 -4.99
C ALA A 21 15.04 30.86 -3.76
N ARG A 22 16.16 30.21 -3.42
CA ARG A 22 16.21 29.38 -2.20
C ARG A 22 16.07 30.20 -0.92
N ARG A 23 16.63 31.40 -0.87
CA ARG A 23 16.48 32.31 0.27
C ARG A 23 15.01 32.68 0.44
N VAL A 24 14.36 33.15 -0.61
CA VAL A 24 12.95 33.53 -0.63
C VAL A 24 12.04 32.35 -0.20
N LEU A 25 12.27 31.17 -0.76
CA LEU A 25 11.50 29.99 -0.35
C LEU A 25 11.75 29.58 1.10
N ARG A 26 12.93 29.88 1.64
CA ARG A 26 13.23 29.63 3.06
C ARG A 26 12.48 30.60 3.97
N GLU A 27 12.35 31.86 3.56
CA GLU A 27 11.54 32.86 4.27
C GLU A 27 10.06 32.41 4.33
N ILE A 28 9.52 31.96 3.20
CA ILE A 28 8.18 31.37 3.15
C ILE A 28 8.07 30.11 4.03
N GLU A 29 9.10 29.24 4.06
CA GLU A 29 9.11 28.03 4.89
C GLU A 29 9.02 28.35 6.38
N VAL A 30 9.74 29.39 6.83
CA VAL A 30 9.74 29.85 8.23
C VAL A 30 8.35 30.37 8.60
N ALA A 31 7.82 31.34 7.83
CA ALA A 31 6.48 31.88 8.05
C ALA A 31 5.38 30.78 8.02
N TYR A 32 5.48 29.86 7.04
CA TYR A 32 4.56 28.74 6.95
C TYR A 32 4.61 27.83 8.18
N ARG A 33 5.78 27.57 8.74
CA ARG A 33 5.95 26.75 9.94
C ARG A 33 5.36 27.42 11.17
N GLU A 34 5.59 28.70 11.35
CA GLU A 34 5.06 29.49 12.47
C GLU A 34 3.54 29.53 12.45
N MET A 35 2.96 29.93 11.31
CA MET A 35 1.51 29.91 11.12
C MET A 35 0.91 28.53 11.38
N LEU A 36 1.57 27.49 10.85
CA LEU A 36 1.08 26.13 10.97
C LEU A 36 1.10 25.64 12.42
N GLN A 37 2.11 26.03 13.23
CA GLN A 37 2.17 25.68 14.64
C GLN A 37 0.97 26.23 15.40
N GLU A 38 0.71 27.54 15.27
CA GLU A 38 -0.42 28.22 15.93
C GLU A 38 -1.76 27.58 15.53
N MET A 39 -1.97 27.36 14.23
CA MET A 39 -3.20 26.78 13.72
C MET A 39 -3.41 25.31 14.12
N VAL A 40 -2.33 24.52 14.22
CA VAL A 40 -2.43 23.12 14.67
C VAL A 40 -2.80 23.05 16.13
N GLU A 41 -2.21 23.87 16.98
CA GLU A 41 -2.55 23.94 18.40
C GLU A 41 -4.02 24.33 18.60
N TYR A 42 -4.47 25.38 17.92
CA TYR A 42 -5.85 25.81 17.94
C TYR A 42 -6.80 24.72 17.44
N ALA A 43 -6.47 24.07 16.30
CA ALA A 43 -7.30 23.02 15.71
C ALA A 43 -7.37 21.75 16.58
N VAL A 44 -6.33 21.46 17.37
CA VAL A 44 -6.35 20.36 18.35
C VAL A 44 -7.30 20.68 19.49
N LYS A 45 -7.19 21.90 20.05
CA LYS A 45 -7.98 22.36 21.21
C LYS A 45 -9.48 22.49 20.86
N HIS A 46 -9.81 23.12 19.73
CA HIS A 46 -11.17 23.49 19.36
C HIS A 46 -11.82 22.57 18.31
N LYS A 47 -11.14 21.47 17.89
CA LYS A 47 -11.60 20.59 16.80
C LYS A 47 -11.93 21.38 15.52
N ALA A 48 -11.21 22.47 15.27
CA ALA A 48 -11.54 23.45 14.24
C ALA A 48 -11.50 22.84 12.83
N SER A 49 -12.44 23.29 12.01
CA SER A 49 -12.49 23.03 10.57
C SER A 49 -11.59 24.00 9.80
N GLN A 50 -11.43 23.80 8.50
CA GLN A 50 -10.69 24.73 7.64
C GLN A 50 -11.37 26.12 7.60
N SER A 51 -12.68 26.17 7.55
CA SER A 51 -13.46 27.43 7.57
C SER A 51 -13.32 28.17 8.91
N THR A 52 -13.33 27.43 10.02
CA THR A 52 -13.11 28.00 11.36
C THR A 52 -11.72 28.63 11.45
N LEU A 53 -10.67 27.93 10.99
CA LEU A 53 -9.32 28.46 10.97
C LEU A 53 -9.21 29.71 10.09
N HIS A 54 -9.89 29.73 8.96
CA HIS A 54 -9.91 30.92 8.09
C HIS A 54 -10.52 32.13 8.82
N LYS A 55 -11.70 31.95 9.47
CA LYS A 55 -12.37 33.04 10.22
C LYS A 55 -11.50 33.60 11.35
N VAL A 56 -10.82 32.71 12.09
CA VAL A 56 -10.03 33.11 13.27
C VAL A 56 -8.68 33.72 12.91
N PHE A 57 -8.00 33.17 11.90
CA PHE A 57 -6.59 33.47 11.63
C PHE A 57 -6.37 34.38 10.42
N TYR A 58 -7.32 34.52 9.49
CA TYR A 58 -7.04 35.19 8.22
C TYR A 58 -6.57 36.63 8.38
N SER A 59 -7.31 37.47 9.10
CA SER A 59 -6.95 38.88 9.32
C SER A 59 -5.62 39.00 10.05
N LYS A 60 -5.45 38.26 11.16
CA LYS A 60 -4.20 38.25 11.94
C LYS A 60 -2.98 37.84 11.11
N LEU A 61 -3.13 36.83 10.28
CA LEU A 61 -2.04 36.36 9.42
C LEU A 61 -1.76 37.31 8.26
N ARG A 62 -2.77 38.01 7.73
CA ARG A 62 -2.57 39.04 6.71
C ARG A 62 -1.89 40.27 7.27
N GLU A 63 -2.16 40.65 8.48
CA GLU A 63 -1.48 41.71 9.19
C GLU A 63 -0.01 41.35 9.47
N ARG A 64 0.24 40.17 10.04
CA ARG A 64 1.58 39.67 10.38
C ARG A 64 2.48 39.34 9.18
N TYR A 65 1.87 38.83 8.10
CA TYR A 65 2.56 38.42 6.86
C TYR A 65 1.88 39.02 5.61
N PRO A 66 1.87 40.36 5.46
CA PRO A 66 1.20 41.02 4.33
C PRO A 66 1.78 40.60 2.97
N TRP A 67 3.06 40.27 2.95
CA TRP A 67 3.85 39.86 1.80
C TRP A 67 3.56 38.41 1.35
N LEU A 68 3.01 37.54 2.23
CA LEU A 68 2.84 36.13 1.91
C LEU A 68 1.65 35.90 0.95
N PRO A 69 1.80 35.11 -0.12
CA PRO A 69 0.68 34.80 -1.01
C PRO A 69 -0.51 34.15 -0.25
N THR A 70 -1.69 34.69 -0.43
CA THR A 70 -2.90 34.26 0.30
C THR A 70 -3.18 32.76 0.15
N ARG A 71 -2.84 32.17 -1.01
CA ARG A 71 -3.07 30.75 -1.26
C ARG A 71 -2.12 29.84 -0.52
N VAL A 72 -0.94 30.34 -0.12
CA VAL A 72 -0.03 29.65 0.81
C VAL A 72 -0.67 29.57 2.20
N ILE A 73 -1.30 30.67 2.68
CA ILE A 73 -2.05 30.68 3.94
C ILE A 73 -3.22 29.67 3.87
N LYS A 74 -3.99 29.65 2.77
CA LYS A 74 -5.07 28.66 2.57
C LYS A 74 -4.55 27.22 2.56
N GLY A 75 -3.36 26.99 2.02
CA GLY A 75 -2.68 25.69 2.08
C GLY A 75 -2.35 25.25 3.51
N ALA A 76 -1.94 26.19 4.35
CA ALA A 76 -1.61 25.92 5.74
C ALA A 76 -2.85 25.52 6.58
N TYR A 77 -4.03 26.06 6.31
CA TYR A 77 -5.27 25.61 6.98
C TYR A 77 -5.55 24.12 6.76
N ARG A 78 -5.41 23.65 5.50
CA ARG A 78 -5.60 22.23 5.17
C ARG A 78 -4.60 21.34 5.88
N ASP A 79 -3.34 21.76 5.95
CA ASP A 79 -2.29 21.00 6.64
C ASP A 79 -2.53 20.99 8.15
N ALA A 80 -2.93 22.10 8.75
CA ALA A 80 -3.26 22.21 10.17
C ALA A 80 -4.38 21.24 10.58
N VAL A 81 -5.49 21.23 9.86
CA VAL A 81 -6.62 20.32 10.12
C VAL A 81 -6.20 18.85 10.04
N ARG A 82 -5.42 18.48 9.01
CA ARG A 82 -4.93 17.11 8.84
C ARG A 82 -4.00 16.69 9.99
N ARG A 83 -3.07 17.54 10.40
CA ARG A 83 -2.15 17.28 11.53
C ARG A 83 -2.88 17.19 12.85
N ALA A 84 -3.81 18.12 13.11
CA ALA A 84 -4.64 18.09 14.30
C ALA A 84 -5.49 16.81 14.40
N LYS A 85 -6.08 16.36 13.28
CA LYS A 85 -6.81 15.09 13.23
C LYS A 85 -5.90 13.90 13.54
N SER A 86 -4.74 13.82 12.89
CA SER A 86 -3.75 12.78 13.16
C SER A 86 -3.28 12.76 14.60
N PHE A 87 -2.99 13.92 15.18
CA PHE A 87 -2.54 14.01 16.57
C PHE A 87 -3.62 13.55 17.55
N ARG A 88 -4.88 13.98 17.36
CA ARG A 88 -6.02 13.52 18.19
C ARG A 88 -6.21 12.01 18.13
N GLU A 89 -6.08 11.41 16.95
CA GLU A 89 -6.15 9.95 16.80
C GLU A 89 -4.99 9.23 17.53
N LEU A 90 -3.77 9.78 17.47
CA LEU A 90 -2.63 9.24 18.22
C LEU A 90 -2.85 9.37 19.73
N LYS A 91 -3.37 10.52 20.20
CA LYS A 91 -3.69 10.76 21.61
C LYS A 91 -4.76 9.79 22.09
N LYS A 92 -5.83 9.61 21.31
CA LYS A 92 -6.91 8.64 21.60
C LYS A 92 -6.39 7.20 21.73
N ARG A 93 -5.35 6.84 21.00
CA ARG A 93 -4.71 5.51 21.05
C ARG A 93 -3.61 5.38 22.10
N GLY A 94 -3.37 6.39 22.91
CA GLY A 94 -2.26 6.39 23.87
C GLY A 94 -0.85 6.38 23.23
N LYS A 95 -0.75 6.76 21.95
CA LYS A 95 0.50 6.74 21.17
C LYS A 95 1.10 8.14 20.93
N ALA A 96 0.56 9.16 21.56
CA ALA A 96 1.12 10.50 21.54
C ALA A 96 2.20 10.63 22.61
N TYR A 97 3.45 10.96 22.19
CA TYR A 97 4.59 11.14 23.10
C TYR A 97 4.68 12.54 23.69
N THR A 98 3.87 13.49 23.21
CA THR A 98 3.86 14.88 23.63
C THR A 98 2.45 15.31 23.96
N GLU A 99 2.29 16.27 24.86
CA GLU A 99 0.98 16.84 25.19
C GLU A 99 0.43 17.71 24.07
N LYS A 100 1.31 18.42 23.38
CA LYS A 100 1.01 19.31 22.24
C LYS A 100 1.75 18.86 20.99
N PRO A 101 1.13 19.02 19.80
CA PRO A 101 1.79 18.71 18.54
C PRO A 101 2.87 19.75 18.21
N GLU A 102 4.07 19.31 17.89
CA GLU A 102 5.18 20.16 17.46
C GLU A 102 5.41 20.04 15.96
N VAL A 103 5.45 21.18 15.27
CA VAL A 103 5.67 21.25 13.82
C VAL A 103 7.14 21.41 13.50
N LYS A 104 7.89 20.29 13.45
CA LYS A 104 9.35 20.31 13.14
C LYS A 104 9.66 20.49 11.66
N ARG A 105 8.83 19.93 10.78
CA ARG A 105 9.05 19.93 9.32
C ARG A 105 7.77 20.27 8.60
N VAL A 106 7.92 21.14 7.60
CA VAL A 106 6.79 21.54 6.76
C VAL A 106 6.99 21.12 5.31
N THR A 107 5.87 21.02 4.62
CA THR A 107 5.78 20.94 3.17
C THR A 107 4.85 22.07 2.78
N ILE A 108 5.40 23.11 2.18
CA ILE A 108 4.64 24.30 1.80
C ILE A 108 3.61 23.87 0.74
N THR A 109 2.37 24.27 0.92
CA THR A 109 1.28 23.96 0.01
C THR A 109 0.81 25.22 -0.68
N TYR A 110 0.93 25.26 -2.01
CA TYR A 110 0.24 26.21 -2.87
C TYR A 110 -1.12 25.65 -3.22
N ALA A 111 -2.17 26.27 -2.75
CA ALA A 111 -3.51 25.69 -2.80
C ALA A 111 -4.19 25.78 -4.18
N ASP A 112 -3.68 26.61 -5.08
CA ASP A 112 -4.26 26.84 -6.39
C ASP A 112 -3.19 27.07 -7.47
N SER A 113 -3.50 26.71 -8.72
CA SER A 113 -2.62 26.83 -9.88
C SER A 113 -2.39 28.27 -10.37
N GLN A 114 -3.07 29.26 -9.81
CA GLN A 114 -2.80 30.67 -10.15
C GLN A 114 -1.46 31.17 -9.58
N ASP A 115 -0.92 30.50 -8.55
CA ASP A 115 0.35 30.86 -7.93
C ASP A 115 1.51 29.95 -8.37
N TRP A 116 1.27 29.08 -9.32
CA TRP A 116 2.32 28.23 -9.89
C TRP A 116 1.97 27.73 -11.29
N ARG A 117 2.98 27.44 -12.11
CA ARG A 117 2.84 26.88 -13.45
C ARG A 117 4.06 26.07 -13.86
N ILE A 118 3.91 25.23 -14.87
CA ILE A 118 4.97 24.41 -15.45
C ILE A 118 5.12 24.83 -16.91
N GLU A 119 6.29 25.32 -17.28
CA GLU A 119 6.61 25.80 -18.62
C GLU A 119 8.04 25.43 -19.00
N GLY A 120 8.27 24.83 -20.16
CA GLY A 120 9.60 24.66 -20.76
C GLY A 120 10.65 23.98 -19.85
N GLY A 121 10.28 23.00 -19.02
CA GLY A 121 11.22 22.36 -18.11
C GLY A 121 11.46 23.11 -16.79
N VAL A 122 10.66 24.13 -16.53
CA VAL A 122 10.75 24.99 -15.33
C VAL A 122 9.41 24.97 -14.59
N ILE A 123 9.46 24.93 -13.28
CA ILE A 123 8.30 25.16 -12.41
C ILE A 123 8.43 26.56 -11.84
N LYS A 124 7.49 27.43 -12.18
CA LYS A 124 7.43 28.81 -11.70
C LYS A 124 6.51 28.90 -10.48
N LEU A 125 6.95 29.56 -9.43
CA LEU A 125 6.19 29.77 -8.19
C LEU A 125 6.06 31.27 -7.92
N ARG A 126 4.85 31.71 -7.59
CA ARG A 126 4.61 33.09 -7.15
C ARG A 126 5.07 33.24 -5.69
N THR A 127 5.85 34.25 -5.45
CA THR A 127 6.37 34.62 -4.13
C THR A 127 6.13 36.10 -3.87
N HIS A 128 6.54 36.61 -2.73
CA HIS A 128 6.44 38.04 -2.40
C HIS A 128 7.34 38.95 -3.27
N ILE A 129 8.36 38.40 -3.88
CA ILE A 129 9.25 39.12 -4.79
C ILE A 129 8.93 38.89 -6.28
N GLY A 130 7.76 38.33 -6.59
CA GLY A 130 7.37 37.92 -7.94
C GLY A 130 7.53 36.41 -8.17
N TRP A 131 7.77 36.06 -9.44
CA TRP A 131 7.89 34.67 -9.86
C TRP A 131 9.32 34.16 -9.67
N VAL A 132 9.48 33.03 -8.98
CA VAL A 132 10.76 32.32 -8.89
C VAL A 132 10.72 31.05 -9.73
N GLU A 133 11.86 30.71 -10.33
CA GLU A 133 12.01 29.59 -11.24
C GLU A 133 12.73 28.42 -10.55
N LEU A 134 12.15 27.23 -10.71
CA LEU A 134 12.70 25.97 -10.23
C LEU A 134 12.98 25.08 -11.44
N HIS A 135 14.22 24.96 -11.82
CA HIS A 135 14.65 24.13 -12.95
C HIS A 135 14.69 22.65 -12.54
N TYR A 136 14.18 21.77 -13.39
CA TYR A 136 14.28 20.32 -13.19
C TYR A 136 14.90 19.65 -14.42
N ARG A 137 15.63 18.58 -14.16
CA ARG A 137 16.15 17.73 -15.25
C ARG A 137 15.03 16.92 -15.85
N ASN A 138 15.25 16.43 -17.09
CA ASN A 138 14.30 15.55 -17.77
C ASN A 138 13.81 14.44 -16.79
N HIS A 139 12.51 14.42 -16.56
CA HIS A 139 11.88 13.56 -15.56
C HIS A 139 10.83 12.66 -16.22
N LYS A 140 11.28 11.50 -16.69
CA LYS A 140 10.46 10.54 -17.46
C LYS A 140 9.07 10.31 -16.86
N GLN A 141 8.97 10.18 -15.52
CA GLN A 141 7.70 9.96 -14.85
C GLN A 141 6.78 11.18 -14.89
N LEU A 142 7.32 12.39 -14.78
CA LEU A 142 6.55 13.64 -14.91
C LEU A 142 5.98 13.76 -16.32
N HIS A 143 6.81 13.62 -17.35
CA HIS A 143 6.39 13.69 -18.75
C HIS A 143 5.32 12.66 -19.08
N ARG A 144 5.47 11.42 -18.58
CA ARG A 144 4.45 10.38 -18.74
C ARG A 144 3.08 10.77 -18.18
N HIS A 145 3.01 11.54 -17.09
CA HIS A 145 1.73 11.99 -16.54
C HIS A 145 1.23 13.27 -17.25
N LEU A 146 2.11 14.21 -17.57
CA LEU A 146 1.72 15.44 -18.29
C LEU A 146 1.10 15.14 -19.66
N TYR A 147 1.67 14.16 -20.40
CA TYR A 147 1.24 13.82 -21.76
C TYR A 147 0.43 12.51 -21.85
N GLY A 148 0.22 11.78 -20.76
CA GLY A 148 -0.46 10.50 -20.74
C GLY A 148 -1.96 10.56 -20.41
N GLY A 149 -2.62 11.70 -20.63
CA GLY A 149 -4.06 11.87 -20.38
C GLY A 149 -4.43 11.92 -18.89
N TRP A 150 -3.50 12.37 -18.04
CA TRP A 150 -3.76 12.66 -16.63
C TRP A 150 -4.07 14.14 -16.45
N ARG A 151 -5.02 14.43 -15.55
CA ARG A 151 -5.33 15.80 -15.13
C ARG A 151 -4.42 16.20 -13.98
N LEU A 152 -3.70 17.32 -14.14
CA LEU A 152 -2.87 17.91 -13.09
C LEU A 152 -3.79 18.59 -12.07
N ALA A 153 -3.57 18.30 -10.78
CA ALA A 153 -4.31 18.94 -9.69
C ALA A 153 -3.88 20.41 -9.53
N LYS A 154 -4.79 21.23 -9.04
CA LYS A 154 -4.52 22.65 -8.79
C LYS A 154 -3.56 22.91 -7.62
N GLU A 155 -3.43 21.94 -6.71
CA GLU A 155 -2.55 22.02 -5.55
C GLU A 155 -1.15 21.53 -5.87
N LEU A 156 -0.14 22.33 -5.53
CA LEU A 156 1.27 21.96 -5.56
C LEU A 156 1.83 21.97 -4.14
N LYS A 157 2.71 21.02 -3.84
CA LYS A 157 3.46 21.00 -2.58
C LYS A 157 4.95 21.04 -2.83
N LEU A 158 5.67 21.75 -1.98
CA LEU A 158 7.12 21.80 -2.07
C LEU A 158 7.78 21.61 -0.70
N LYS A 159 8.99 21.05 -0.72
CA LYS A 159 9.81 20.82 0.45
C LYS A 159 11.25 21.19 0.18
N LEU A 160 11.83 21.96 1.08
CA LEU A 160 13.25 22.29 1.02
C LEU A 160 14.08 21.18 1.69
N VAL A 161 15.10 20.69 1.00
CA VAL A 161 16.00 19.65 1.51
C VAL A 161 17.45 20.05 1.20
N GLY A 162 18.10 20.70 2.13
CA GLY A 162 19.45 21.27 1.94
C GLY A 162 19.46 22.29 0.80
N LYS A 163 20.22 21.99 -0.27
CA LYS A 163 20.33 22.84 -1.46
C LYS A 163 19.25 22.55 -2.53
N LYS A 164 18.44 21.48 -2.34
CA LYS A 164 17.44 21.02 -3.30
C LYS A 164 16.04 21.42 -2.88
N VAL A 165 15.18 21.61 -3.87
CA VAL A 165 13.74 21.80 -3.71
C VAL A 165 13.03 20.58 -4.30
N ILE A 166 12.20 19.91 -3.52
CA ILE A 166 11.39 18.79 -4.02
C ILE A 166 9.97 19.30 -4.18
N VAL A 167 9.49 19.26 -5.41
CA VAL A 167 8.11 19.62 -5.77
C VAL A 167 7.29 18.36 -5.95
N TYR A 168 6.12 18.32 -5.33
CA TYR A 168 5.16 17.22 -5.44
C TYR A 168 3.98 17.69 -6.28
N LEU A 169 3.81 17.05 -7.44
CA LEU A 169 2.73 17.29 -8.38
C LEU A 169 1.76 16.12 -8.33
N THR A 170 0.49 16.41 -8.11
CA THR A 170 -0.55 15.38 -8.03
C THR A 170 -1.35 15.35 -9.33
N PHE A 171 -1.54 14.15 -9.85
CA PHE A 171 -2.28 13.88 -11.07
C PHE A 171 -3.46 12.97 -10.78
N THR A 172 -4.56 13.18 -11.48
CA THR A 172 -5.75 12.33 -11.39
C THR A 172 -6.15 11.84 -12.79
N LYS A 173 -6.67 10.62 -12.85
CA LYS A 173 -7.22 10.05 -14.09
C LYS A 173 -8.44 9.22 -13.75
N ASN A 174 -9.53 9.45 -14.45
CA ASN A 174 -10.71 8.60 -14.35
C ASN A 174 -10.54 7.42 -15.28
N LEU A 175 -10.81 6.24 -14.77
CA LEU A 175 -10.80 4.98 -15.53
C LEU A 175 -12.16 4.32 -15.41
N GLU A 176 -12.68 3.84 -16.52
CA GLU A 176 -13.80 2.91 -16.51
C GLU A 176 -13.26 1.49 -16.28
N VAL A 177 -13.78 0.82 -15.27
CA VAL A 177 -13.47 -0.58 -14.96
C VAL A 177 -14.70 -1.42 -15.22
N GLU A 178 -14.58 -2.32 -16.19
CA GLU A 178 -15.64 -3.32 -16.45
C GLU A 178 -15.41 -4.53 -15.54
N TYR A 179 -16.49 -5.00 -14.94
CA TYR A 179 -16.45 -6.20 -14.10
C TYR A 179 -17.80 -6.95 -14.11
N SER A 180 -17.75 -8.25 -13.86
CA SER A 180 -18.91 -9.07 -13.55
C SER A 180 -19.00 -9.29 -12.05
N PRO A 181 -20.14 -9.04 -11.40
CA PRO A 181 -20.31 -9.29 -9.97
C PRO A 181 -20.26 -10.78 -9.58
N ARG A 182 -20.39 -11.68 -10.56
CA ARG A 182 -20.28 -13.14 -10.36
C ARG A 182 -18.86 -13.69 -10.56
N ASN A 183 -17.90 -12.84 -11.02
CA ASN A 183 -16.52 -13.23 -11.20
C ASN A 183 -15.68 -12.55 -10.12
N ALA A 184 -14.91 -13.34 -9.40
CA ALA A 184 -14.05 -12.84 -8.32
C ALA A 184 -12.64 -13.42 -8.41
N VAL A 185 -11.65 -12.57 -8.09
CA VAL A 185 -10.27 -12.96 -7.81
C VAL A 185 -10.05 -12.71 -6.33
N ALA A 186 -10.26 -13.74 -5.52
CA ALA A 186 -10.13 -13.66 -4.08
C ALA A 186 -8.69 -13.92 -3.62
N ILE A 187 -8.20 -13.14 -2.65
CA ILE A 187 -6.79 -13.11 -2.27
C ILE A 187 -6.63 -13.31 -0.78
N ASP A 188 -5.89 -14.35 -0.41
CA ASP A 188 -5.34 -14.53 0.93
C ASP A 188 -3.85 -14.17 0.93
N VAL A 189 -3.46 -13.18 1.75
CA VAL A 189 -2.10 -12.65 1.79
C VAL A 189 -1.36 -13.22 2.97
N ASN A 190 -0.40 -14.08 2.71
CA ASN A 190 0.45 -14.69 3.72
C ASN A 190 1.87 -14.05 3.75
N GLU A 191 2.70 -14.46 4.69
CA GLU A 191 4.05 -13.90 4.87
C GLU A 191 4.97 -14.16 3.67
N ASN A 192 4.92 -15.38 3.10
CA ASN A 192 5.81 -15.82 2.02
C ASN A 192 5.11 -16.05 0.70
N ASN A 193 3.79 -16.06 0.68
CA ASN A 193 2.99 -16.29 -0.52
C ASN A 193 1.73 -15.43 -0.51
N VAL A 194 1.11 -15.35 -1.67
CA VAL A 194 -0.24 -14.85 -1.87
C VAL A 194 -1.01 -15.93 -2.59
N THR A 195 -2.07 -16.44 -1.96
CA THR A 195 -2.96 -17.42 -2.57
C THR A 195 -4.12 -16.69 -3.23
N VAL A 196 -4.39 -17.05 -4.46
CA VAL A 196 -5.38 -16.39 -5.32
C VAL A 196 -6.38 -17.44 -5.82
N ALA A 197 -7.65 -17.28 -5.49
CA ALA A 197 -8.74 -18.12 -5.99
C ALA A 197 -9.55 -17.35 -7.03
N LEU A 198 -9.65 -17.89 -8.23
CA LEU A 198 -10.43 -17.34 -9.33
C LEU A 198 -11.81 -18.01 -9.38
N PHE A 199 -12.85 -17.21 -9.29
CA PHE A 199 -14.25 -17.62 -9.47
C PHE A 199 -14.78 -17.08 -10.78
N LYS A 200 -15.49 -17.94 -11.53
CA LYS A 200 -16.23 -17.60 -12.77
C LYS A 200 -17.67 -18.05 -12.61
N GLY A 201 -18.63 -17.14 -12.74
CA GLY A 201 -20.04 -17.44 -12.56
C GLY A 201 -20.39 -18.03 -11.19
N CYS A 202 -19.70 -17.58 -10.13
CA CYS A 202 -19.76 -18.08 -8.76
C CYS A 202 -19.10 -19.45 -8.51
N ALA A 203 -18.59 -20.14 -9.53
CA ALA A 203 -17.87 -21.41 -9.38
C ALA A 203 -16.35 -21.16 -9.24
N LEU A 204 -15.69 -21.94 -8.38
CA LEU A 204 -14.22 -21.95 -8.26
C LEU A 204 -13.62 -22.54 -9.54
N ALA A 205 -12.91 -21.73 -10.32
CA ALA A 205 -12.31 -22.15 -11.59
C ALA A 205 -10.83 -22.54 -11.43
N GLU A 206 -10.05 -21.71 -10.75
CA GLU A 206 -8.60 -21.90 -10.64
C GLU A 206 -8.08 -21.39 -9.31
N VAL A 207 -6.98 -21.98 -8.83
CA VAL A 207 -6.23 -21.48 -7.66
C VAL A 207 -4.78 -21.27 -8.04
N TYR A 208 -4.23 -20.15 -7.61
CA TYR A 208 -2.83 -19.81 -7.81
C TYR A 208 -2.15 -19.56 -6.48
N ARG A 209 -0.90 -20.03 -6.34
CA ARG A 209 -0.03 -19.72 -5.24
C ARG A 209 1.16 -18.90 -5.74
N VAL A 210 1.18 -17.61 -5.42
CA VAL A 210 2.25 -16.68 -5.80
C VAL A 210 3.30 -16.67 -4.70
N GLU A 211 4.44 -17.30 -4.97
CA GLU A 211 5.58 -17.39 -4.02
C GLU A 211 6.35 -16.06 -3.96
N THR A 212 6.03 -15.21 -3.01
CA THR A 212 6.67 -13.90 -2.83
C THR A 212 8.01 -13.99 -2.08
N GLY A 213 8.14 -14.93 -1.15
CA GLY A 213 9.30 -15.08 -0.28
C GLY A 213 9.60 -13.86 0.59
N LEU A 214 8.62 -12.98 0.83
CA LEU A 214 8.81 -11.71 1.53
C LEU A 214 9.30 -11.89 2.96
N GLY A 215 8.81 -12.88 3.69
CA GLY A 215 9.28 -13.18 5.05
C GLY A 215 10.76 -13.52 5.08
N ARG A 216 11.23 -14.32 4.13
CA ARG A 216 12.67 -14.62 3.98
C ARG A 216 13.49 -13.37 3.71
N VAL A 217 12.98 -12.48 2.83
CA VAL A 217 13.61 -11.18 2.54
C VAL A 217 13.69 -10.32 3.81
N VAL A 218 12.61 -10.23 4.58
CA VAL A 218 12.57 -9.46 5.85
C VAL A 218 13.61 -9.96 6.85
N ILE A 219 13.70 -11.28 7.05
CA ILE A 219 14.68 -11.89 7.96
C ILE A 219 16.11 -11.61 7.49
N ALA A 220 16.42 -11.86 6.23
CA ALA A 220 17.77 -11.64 5.68
C ALA A 220 18.21 -10.16 5.79
N TYR A 221 17.29 -9.20 5.60
CA TYR A 221 17.60 -7.78 5.78
C TYR A 221 17.69 -7.37 7.25
N ALA A 222 16.95 -8.01 8.16
CA ALA A 222 17.09 -7.79 9.60
C ALA A 222 18.50 -8.20 10.08
N GLU A 223 19.00 -9.35 9.64
CA GLU A 223 20.35 -9.82 9.93
C GLU A 223 21.42 -8.87 9.36
N ARG A 224 21.28 -8.44 8.08
CA ARG A 224 22.18 -7.46 7.47
C ARG A 224 22.23 -6.14 8.24
N ARG A 225 21.07 -5.64 8.68
CA ARG A 225 21.00 -4.43 9.52
C ARG A 225 21.73 -4.62 10.83
N ARG A 226 21.53 -5.77 11.51
CA ARG A 226 22.21 -6.09 12.77
C ARG A 226 23.74 -6.08 12.58
N ARG A 227 24.25 -6.72 11.54
CA ARG A 227 25.69 -6.72 11.20
C ARG A 227 26.25 -5.31 10.97
N ILE A 228 25.51 -4.46 10.23
CA ILE A 228 25.94 -3.09 9.95
C ILE A 228 25.95 -2.22 11.20
N THR A 229 24.99 -2.40 12.12
CA THR A 229 24.86 -1.60 13.33
C THR A 229 25.76 -2.09 14.48
N GLY A 230 26.24 -3.36 14.42
CA GLY A 230 27.02 -3.94 15.53
C GLY A 230 26.30 -3.96 16.87
N GLY A 231 24.93 -3.81 16.86
CA GLY A 231 24.15 -3.68 18.08
C GLY A 231 24.13 -2.28 18.70
N ALA A 232 24.90 -1.31 18.14
CA ALA A 232 24.98 0.05 18.68
C ALA A 232 23.64 0.80 18.60
N SER A 233 23.27 1.48 19.69
CA SER A 233 22.07 2.33 19.77
C SER A 233 22.22 3.62 18.94
N THR A 234 23.44 4.19 18.89
CA THR A 234 23.75 5.40 18.12
C THR A 234 24.26 5.06 16.71
N LYS A 235 23.66 5.70 15.72
CA LYS A 235 23.99 5.48 14.30
C LYS A 235 24.87 6.62 13.78
N THR A 236 26.14 6.35 13.52
CA THR A 236 27.05 7.28 12.86
C THR A 236 26.57 7.63 11.43
N ARG A 237 27.14 8.68 10.82
CA ARG A 237 26.84 9.08 9.45
C ARG A 237 27.14 7.95 8.45
N GLU A 238 28.21 7.22 8.66
CA GLU A 238 28.61 6.09 7.83
C GLU A 238 27.63 4.92 7.93
N VAL A 239 27.24 4.51 9.15
CA VAL A 239 26.25 3.48 9.40
C VAL A 239 24.92 3.84 8.73
N ARG A 240 24.46 5.10 8.83
CA ARG A 240 23.25 5.56 8.14
C ARG A 240 23.36 5.46 6.62
N ARG A 241 24.55 5.71 6.05
CA ARG A 241 24.83 5.54 4.61
C ARG A 241 24.76 4.08 4.20
N LYS A 242 25.43 3.17 4.93
CA LYS A 242 25.38 1.72 4.71
C LYS A 242 23.95 1.18 4.77
N LEU A 243 23.16 1.59 5.78
CA LEU A 243 21.74 1.18 5.92
C LEU A 243 20.87 1.66 4.74
N ARG A 244 21.07 2.88 4.22
CA ARG A 244 20.33 3.37 3.04
C ARG A 244 20.66 2.58 1.78
N ASN A 245 21.91 2.17 1.61
CA ASN A 245 22.35 1.41 0.44
C ASN A 245 21.81 -0.02 0.40
N LEU A 246 21.23 -0.55 1.48
CA LEU A 246 20.59 -1.87 1.48
C LEU A 246 19.40 -1.99 0.53
N ARG A 247 18.70 -0.86 0.22
CA ARG A 247 17.54 -0.79 -0.68
C ARG A 247 16.42 -1.80 -0.36
N GLU A 248 16.28 -2.21 0.90
CA GLU A 248 15.27 -3.19 1.35
C GLU A 248 13.86 -2.84 0.90
N ARG A 249 13.46 -1.58 1.10
CA ARG A 249 12.15 -1.10 0.70
C ARG A 249 11.91 -1.26 -0.81
N GLY A 250 12.92 -0.93 -1.62
CA GLY A 250 12.84 -1.07 -3.08
C GLY A 250 12.61 -2.52 -3.49
N ARG A 251 13.35 -3.47 -2.89
CA ARG A 251 13.21 -4.89 -3.17
C ARG A 251 11.83 -5.43 -2.77
N LYS A 252 11.34 -5.10 -1.57
CA LYS A 252 9.99 -5.49 -1.14
C LYS A 252 8.90 -4.94 -2.06
N LEU A 253 9.01 -3.66 -2.45
CA LEU A 253 8.06 -3.04 -3.36
C LEU A 253 8.10 -3.65 -4.78
N ASP A 254 9.26 -4.06 -5.28
CA ASP A 254 9.37 -4.71 -6.59
C ASP A 254 8.59 -6.04 -6.60
N ILE A 255 8.78 -6.87 -5.57
CA ILE A 255 8.04 -8.13 -5.42
C ILE A 255 6.52 -7.87 -5.39
N LEU A 256 6.08 -6.94 -4.53
CA LEU A 256 4.66 -6.62 -4.39
C LEU A 256 4.05 -6.02 -5.65
N ARG A 257 4.79 -5.20 -6.40
CA ARG A 257 4.33 -4.64 -7.68
C ARG A 257 4.15 -5.71 -8.74
N LYS A 258 5.05 -6.69 -8.81
CA LYS A 258 4.94 -7.84 -9.72
C LYS A 258 3.76 -8.73 -9.35
N THR A 259 3.57 -9.00 -8.06
CA THR A 259 2.39 -9.73 -7.56
C THR A 259 1.09 -8.97 -7.90
N ALA A 260 1.05 -7.67 -7.64
CA ALA A 260 -0.13 -6.86 -7.96
C ALA A 260 -0.40 -6.78 -9.47
N LYS A 261 0.64 -6.81 -10.31
CA LYS A 261 0.49 -6.86 -11.77
C LYS A 261 -0.15 -8.18 -12.22
N PHE A 262 0.33 -9.30 -11.70
CA PHE A 262 -0.25 -10.62 -11.97
C PHE A 262 -1.75 -10.66 -11.62
N ILE A 263 -2.11 -10.16 -10.44
CA ILE A 263 -3.50 -10.13 -9.99
C ILE A 263 -4.36 -9.21 -10.87
N GLU A 264 -3.83 -8.05 -11.28
CA GLU A 264 -4.51 -7.14 -12.21
C GLU A 264 -4.76 -7.80 -13.56
N GLU A 265 -3.76 -8.46 -14.15
CA GLU A 265 -3.89 -9.16 -15.43
C GLU A 265 -4.92 -10.30 -15.35
N LEU A 266 -4.90 -11.07 -14.26
CA LEU A 266 -5.86 -12.14 -14.04
C LEU A 266 -7.30 -11.60 -13.88
N ALA A 267 -7.48 -10.52 -13.10
CA ALA A 267 -8.77 -9.89 -12.89
C ALA A 267 -9.31 -9.24 -14.17
N ALA A 268 -8.48 -8.56 -14.93
CA ALA A 268 -8.86 -7.92 -16.18
C ALA A 268 -9.27 -8.94 -17.23
N ALA A 269 -8.49 -10.01 -17.41
CA ALA A 269 -8.80 -11.09 -18.38
C ALA A 269 -10.13 -11.79 -18.10
N ASN A 270 -10.55 -11.84 -16.83
CA ASN A 270 -11.80 -12.51 -16.42
C ASN A 270 -12.91 -11.51 -16.06
N LYS A 271 -12.74 -10.21 -16.30
CA LYS A 271 -13.66 -9.15 -15.84
C LYS A 271 -14.09 -9.36 -14.38
N ALA A 272 -13.14 -9.75 -13.52
CA ALA A 272 -13.41 -10.15 -12.15
C ALA A 272 -13.17 -8.99 -11.16
N VAL A 273 -13.94 -9.00 -10.07
CA VAL A 273 -13.69 -8.16 -8.89
C VAL A 273 -12.55 -8.76 -8.09
N VAL A 274 -11.62 -7.93 -7.64
CA VAL A 274 -10.58 -8.39 -6.72
C VAL A 274 -11.09 -8.28 -5.29
N VAL A 275 -11.16 -9.41 -4.59
CA VAL A 275 -11.65 -9.50 -3.22
C VAL A 275 -10.49 -9.80 -2.29
N VAL A 276 -10.33 -8.99 -1.24
CA VAL A 276 -9.22 -9.13 -0.29
C VAL A 276 -9.76 -9.09 1.13
N GLY A 277 -9.15 -9.87 2.01
CA GLY A 277 -9.45 -9.82 3.42
C GLY A 277 -9.04 -8.50 4.06
N ASN A 278 -9.85 -7.98 4.96
CA ASN A 278 -9.59 -6.72 5.66
C ASN A 278 -8.79 -6.96 6.94
N ILE A 279 -7.47 -7.06 6.81
CA ILE A 279 -6.55 -7.05 7.96
C ILE A 279 -6.16 -5.60 8.24
N ASP A 280 -6.80 -4.99 9.22
CA ASP A 280 -6.46 -3.65 9.68
C ASP A 280 -5.32 -3.65 10.71
N GLY A 281 -4.92 -2.46 11.18
CA GLY A 281 -3.88 -2.32 12.20
C GLY A 281 -4.27 -2.92 13.55
N ARG A 282 -5.57 -2.98 13.87
CA ARG A 282 -6.08 -3.58 15.12
C ARG A 282 -5.94 -5.10 15.09
N ALA A 283 -6.27 -5.73 13.96
CA ALA A 283 -6.07 -7.17 13.79
C ALA A 283 -4.60 -7.55 14.01
N LYS A 284 -3.65 -6.77 13.50
CA LYS A 284 -2.22 -6.99 13.75
C LYS A 284 -1.85 -6.82 15.22
N GLU A 285 -2.37 -5.82 15.91
CA GLU A 285 -2.13 -5.61 17.35
C GLU A 285 -2.62 -6.81 18.17
N VAL A 286 -3.78 -7.37 17.84
CA VAL A 286 -4.30 -8.60 18.48
C VAL A 286 -3.40 -9.80 18.18
N MET A 287 -2.94 -9.94 16.92
CA MET A 287 -2.05 -11.04 16.52
C MET A 287 -0.67 -10.98 17.20
N GLU A 288 -0.23 -9.80 17.63
CA GLU A 288 1.06 -9.57 18.29
C GLU A 288 1.03 -9.77 19.80
N LYS A 289 -0.15 -9.74 20.40
CA LYS A 289 -0.33 -9.90 21.84
C LYS A 289 0.32 -11.22 22.27
N ASP A 290 1.11 -11.16 23.32
CA ASP A 290 1.79 -12.31 23.94
C ASP A 290 2.78 -13.06 23.01
N LYS A 291 3.25 -12.43 21.92
CA LYS A 291 4.23 -13.03 21.00
C LYS A 291 5.65 -12.51 21.25
N GLY A 292 6.63 -13.37 21.07
CA GLY A 292 8.04 -13.02 21.17
C GLY A 292 8.49 -11.97 20.13
N ALA A 293 9.56 -11.21 20.43
CA ALA A 293 10.04 -10.09 19.62
C ALA A 293 10.26 -10.40 18.13
N LYS A 294 10.77 -11.62 17.82
CA LYS A 294 10.98 -12.05 16.42
C LYS A 294 9.65 -12.15 15.65
N LEU A 295 8.63 -12.74 16.25
CA LEU A 295 7.33 -12.93 15.61
C LEU A 295 6.59 -11.58 15.47
N ARG A 296 6.62 -10.75 16.52
CA ARG A 296 6.10 -9.36 16.45
C ARG A 296 6.73 -8.58 15.31
N HIS A 297 8.06 -8.64 15.16
CA HIS A 297 8.74 -7.99 14.06
C HIS A 297 8.24 -8.48 12.67
N ARG A 298 8.03 -9.78 12.50
CA ARG A 298 7.52 -10.36 11.25
C ARG A 298 6.10 -9.89 10.95
N ILE A 299 5.21 -9.88 11.94
CA ILE A 299 3.83 -9.40 11.81
C ILE A 299 3.80 -7.90 11.42
N HIS A 300 4.62 -7.06 12.06
CA HIS A 300 4.75 -5.65 11.68
C HIS A 300 5.24 -5.46 10.24
N GLN A 301 6.16 -6.29 9.77
CA GLN A 301 6.70 -6.23 8.41
C GLN A 301 5.78 -6.89 7.37
N TRP A 302 4.70 -7.52 7.78
CA TRP A 302 3.74 -8.16 6.89
C TRP A 302 3.06 -7.13 5.98
N SER A 303 3.22 -7.31 4.67
CA SER A 303 2.98 -6.26 3.66
C SER A 303 1.56 -6.23 3.10
N VAL A 304 0.55 -6.77 3.82
CA VAL A 304 -0.87 -6.81 3.37
C VAL A 304 -1.36 -5.44 2.92
N SER A 305 -1.28 -4.44 3.81
CA SER A 305 -1.76 -3.09 3.51
C SER A 305 -1.04 -2.42 2.33
N THR A 306 0.23 -2.80 2.10
CA THR A 306 0.98 -2.29 0.94
C THR A 306 0.51 -2.94 -0.36
N LEU A 307 0.26 -4.26 -0.37
CA LEU A 307 -0.28 -4.95 -1.53
C LEU A 307 -1.68 -4.44 -1.87
N VAL A 308 -2.55 -4.31 -0.87
CA VAL A 308 -3.91 -3.77 -1.05
C VAL A 308 -3.87 -2.38 -1.69
N LYS A 309 -3.03 -1.47 -1.18
CA LYS A 309 -2.85 -0.14 -1.79
C LYS A 309 -2.39 -0.22 -3.24
N LEU A 310 -1.44 -1.11 -3.55
CA LEU A 310 -0.97 -1.29 -4.91
C LEU A 310 -2.06 -1.81 -5.83
N LEU A 311 -2.99 -2.64 -5.34
CA LEU A 311 -4.16 -3.12 -6.09
C LEU A 311 -5.20 -2.00 -6.26
N GLU A 312 -5.50 -1.26 -5.18
CA GLU A 312 -6.41 -0.09 -5.25
C GLU A 312 -5.91 0.99 -6.23
N GLU A 313 -4.61 1.07 -6.42
CA GLU A 313 -3.98 1.98 -7.37
C GLU A 313 -4.02 1.51 -8.84
N ARG A 314 -4.60 0.35 -9.15
CA ARG A 314 -4.65 -0.24 -10.49
C ARG A 314 -6.03 -0.13 -11.13
N SER A 315 -6.12 -0.52 -12.41
CA SER A 315 -7.34 -0.46 -13.22
C SER A 315 -8.28 -1.64 -12.95
N ILE A 316 -8.51 -1.96 -11.67
CA ILE A 316 -9.37 -3.05 -11.21
C ILE A 316 -10.28 -2.58 -10.08
N HIS A 317 -11.42 -3.24 -9.92
CA HIS A 317 -12.31 -3.03 -8.77
C HIS A 317 -11.85 -3.88 -7.59
N VAL A 318 -11.58 -3.25 -6.43
CA VAL A 318 -11.11 -3.95 -5.22
C VAL A 318 -12.14 -3.80 -4.12
N ILE A 319 -12.57 -4.93 -3.56
CA ILE A 319 -13.51 -5.01 -2.44
C ILE A 319 -12.80 -5.63 -1.24
N LYS A 320 -13.07 -5.13 -0.04
CA LYS A 320 -12.58 -5.68 1.22
C LYS A 320 -13.69 -6.40 1.95
N VAL A 321 -13.43 -7.65 2.36
CA VAL A 321 -14.36 -8.45 3.16
C VAL A 321 -13.74 -8.78 4.52
N SER A 322 -14.56 -9.11 5.50
CA SER A 322 -14.07 -9.54 6.81
C SER A 322 -13.31 -10.87 6.70
N GLU A 323 -12.12 -10.96 7.29
CA GLU A 323 -11.36 -12.22 7.36
C GLU A 323 -11.78 -13.16 8.52
N ALA A 324 -12.71 -12.75 9.34
CA ALA A 324 -13.17 -13.59 10.45
C ALA A 324 -13.59 -14.98 9.96
N SER A 325 -13.01 -16.03 10.55
CA SER A 325 -13.28 -17.43 10.26
C SER A 325 -12.96 -17.95 8.85
N THR A 326 -12.35 -17.16 7.97
CA THR A 326 -12.04 -17.60 6.60
C THR A 326 -11.04 -18.76 6.54
N SER A 327 -10.08 -18.84 7.46
CA SER A 327 -9.09 -19.91 7.51
C SER A 327 -9.47 -21.08 8.44
N SER A 328 -10.69 -21.09 8.99
CA SER A 328 -11.13 -22.08 9.99
C SER A 328 -12.41 -22.79 9.63
N ARG A 329 -12.96 -22.53 8.44
CA ARG A 329 -14.15 -23.20 7.93
C ARG A 329 -13.83 -23.93 6.62
N ASP A 330 -14.37 -25.15 6.49
CA ASP A 330 -14.31 -25.91 5.26
C ASP A 330 -15.15 -25.18 4.18
N PRO A 331 -14.56 -24.80 3.04
CA PRO A 331 -15.28 -24.08 2.00
C PRO A 331 -16.37 -24.92 1.30
N PHE A 332 -16.38 -26.25 1.48
CA PHE A 332 -17.36 -27.15 0.84
C PHE A 332 -18.54 -27.44 1.74
N THR A 333 -18.31 -27.57 3.03
CA THR A 333 -19.35 -27.98 4.01
C THR A 333 -19.72 -26.87 4.96
N GLY A 334 -18.94 -25.79 5.04
CA GLY A 334 -19.09 -24.74 6.05
C GLY A 334 -18.69 -25.17 7.48
N ALA A 335 -18.35 -26.44 7.67
CA ALA A 335 -17.98 -26.99 8.97
C ALA A 335 -16.69 -26.39 9.52
N ARG A 336 -16.55 -26.34 10.86
CA ARG A 336 -15.32 -25.85 11.50
C ARG A 336 -14.18 -26.86 11.32
N ILE A 337 -13.02 -26.35 10.91
CA ILE A 337 -11.79 -27.15 10.78
C ILE A 337 -11.05 -27.16 12.12
N ASN A 338 -10.75 -28.35 12.64
CA ASN A 338 -10.10 -28.57 13.93
C ASN A 338 -8.56 -28.55 13.86
N GLY A 339 -7.98 -27.78 12.97
CA GLY A 339 -6.55 -27.55 12.87
C GLY A 339 -5.91 -28.02 11.58
N PHE A 340 -4.67 -27.62 11.38
CA PHE A 340 -3.86 -27.93 10.21
C PHE A 340 -2.49 -28.48 10.62
N LYS A 341 -2.07 -29.56 9.99
CA LYS A 341 -0.76 -30.19 10.20
C LYS A 341 0.22 -29.73 9.10
N PRO A 342 1.51 -29.59 9.39
CA PRO A 342 2.51 -29.28 8.37
C PRO A 342 2.72 -30.48 7.44
N LEU A 343 2.72 -30.22 6.12
CA LEU A 343 3.07 -31.16 5.07
C LEU A 343 4.21 -30.59 4.24
N MET A 344 5.30 -31.35 4.09
CA MET A 344 6.43 -30.95 3.26
C MET A 344 6.27 -31.58 1.87
N ILE A 345 6.17 -30.73 0.85
CA ILE A 345 6.13 -31.14 -0.56
C ILE A 345 7.44 -30.75 -1.25
N ARG A 346 7.95 -31.65 -2.08
CA ARG A 346 9.04 -31.36 -3.01
C ARG A 346 8.45 -31.37 -4.42
N THR A 347 8.57 -30.26 -5.12
CA THR A 347 8.12 -30.16 -6.51
C THR A 347 9.25 -29.72 -7.41
N ALA A 348 9.32 -30.29 -8.59
CA ALA A 348 10.26 -29.93 -9.63
C ALA A 348 9.71 -28.74 -10.43
N VAL A 349 10.46 -27.65 -10.48
CA VAL A 349 10.15 -26.48 -11.28
C VAL A 349 11.07 -26.47 -12.49
N LYS A 350 10.50 -26.59 -13.68
CA LYS A 350 11.27 -26.45 -14.94
C LYS A 350 11.63 -24.98 -15.16
N GLU A 351 12.91 -24.69 -15.19
CA GLU A 351 13.45 -23.39 -15.59
C GLU A 351 14.06 -23.50 -17.01
N PRO A 352 14.19 -22.41 -17.78
CA PRO A 352 14.69 -22.50 -19.17
C PRO A 352 16.05 -23.21 -19.35
N ARG A 353 16.85 -23.27 -18.30
CA ARG A 353 18.22 -23.88 -18.35
C ARG A 353 18.44 -24.97 -17.31
N ARG A 354 17.47 -25.26 -16.42
CA ARG A 354 17.60 -26.27 -15.35
C ARG A 354 16.29 -26.66 -14.72
N VAL A 355 16.25 -27.83 -14.14
CA VAL A 355 15.17 -28.26 -13.23
C VAL A 355 15.57 -27.91 -11.81
N ARG A 356 14.74 -27.19 -11.10
CA ARG A 356 14.96 -26.83 -9.69
C ARG A 356 13.94 -27.52 -8.81
N VAL A 357 14.38 -28.25 -7.82
CA VAL A 357 13.50 -28.79 -6.77
C VAL A 357 13.19 -27.68 -5.75
N VAL A 358 11.93 -27.35 -5.59
CA VAL A 358 11.43 -26.41 -4.59
C VAL A 358 10.79 -27.20 -3.45
N LYS A 359 11.22 -26.92 -2.22
CA LYS A 359 10.59 -27.47 -1.01
C LYS A 359 9.54 -26.46 -0.53
N LEU A 360 8.31 -26.93 -0.42
CA LEU A 360 7.17 -26.15 0.12
C LEU A 360 6.69 -26.81 1.40
N VAL A 361 6.45 -26.00 2.43
CA VAL A 361 5.78 -26.46 3.65
C VAL A 361 4.38 -25.91 3.62
N LEU A 362 3.41 -26.78 3.43
CA LEU A 362 1.99 -26.48 3.41
C LEU A 362 1.39 -26.79 4.79
N ARG A 363 0.28 -26.16 5.14
CA ARG A 363 -0.53 -26.52 6.30
C ARG A 363 -1.80 -27.14 5.81
N VAL A 364 -1.99 -28.43 6.06
CA VAL A 364 -3.09 -29.22 5.52
C VAL A 364 -3.96 -29.81 6.60
N THR A 365 -5.22 -30.04 6.29
CA THR A 365 -6.17 -30.80 7.09
C THR A 365 -6.90 -31.80 6.20
N ARG A 366 -7.36 -32.91 6.78
CA ARG A 366 -8.23 -33.87 6.08
C ARG A 366 -9.68 -33.47 6.29
N VAL A 367 -10.44 -33.48 5.22
CA VAL A 367 -11.89 -33.31 5.19
C VAL A 367 -12.51 -34.43 4.36
N ASN A 368 -13.83 -34.56 4.39
CA ASN A 368 -14.54 -35.62 3.68
C ASN A 368 -14.23 -35.71 2.18
N VAL A 369 -13.88 -34.60 1.55
CA VAL A 369 -13.55 -34.51 0.11
C VAL A 369 -12.06 -34.63 -0.19
N GLY A 370 -11.19 -34.81 0.82
CA GLY A 370 -9.74 -34.95 0.62
C GLY A 370 -8.88 -34.11 1.57
N VAL A 371 -7.76 -33.60 1.06
CA VAL A 371 -6.81 -32.80 1.85
C VAL A 371 -6.91 -31.33 1.44
N LEU A 372 -7.19 -30.45 2.39
CA LEU A 372 -7.27 -29.00 2.20
C LEU A 372 -6.01 -28.29 2.69
N GLU A 373 -5.47 -27.38 1.91
CA GLU A 373 -4.42 -26.46 2.34
C GLU A 373 -5.04 -25.20 2.95
N ARG A 374 -4.52 -24.75 4.11
CA ARG A 374 -5.02 -23.60 4.87
C ARG A 374 -5.12 -22.32 4.06
N ASP A 375 -4.08 -22.01 3.28
CA ASP A 375 -4.01 -20.74 2.51
C ASP A 375 -5.03 -20.78 1.36
N VAL A 376 -5.29 -21.97 0.77
CA VAL A 376 -6.35 -22.18 -0.24
C VAL A 376 -7.72 -22.02 0.40
N VAL A 377 -7.94 -22.63 1.57
CA VAL A 377 -9.19 -22.48 2.35
C VAL A 377 -9.46 -21.00 2.62
N GLY A 378 -8.42 -20.24 3.05
CA GLY A 378 -8.53 -18.81 3.27
C GLY A 378 -8.97 -18.04 2.03
N ALA A 379 -8.29 -18.25 0.91
CA ALA A 379 -8.59 -17.56 -0.35
C ALA A 379 -9.99 -17.90 -0.89
N VAL A 380 -10.38 -19.19 -0.85
CA VAL A 380 -11.72 -19.62 -1.31
C VAL A 380 -12.81 -19.03 -0.43
N ASN A 381 -12.69 -19.08 0.89
CA ASN A 381 -13.68 -18.50 1.79
C ASN A 381 -13.77 -16.96 1.69
N ILE A 382 -12.68 -16.26 1.39
CA ILE A 382 -12.72 -14.82 1.07
C ILE A 382 -13.59 -14.56 -0.16
N GLY A 383 -13.46 -15.41 -1.21
CA GLY A 383 -14.29 -15.32 -2.41
C GLY A 383 -15.75 -15.62 -2.13
N LEU A 384 -16.02 -16.68 -1.38
CA LEU A 384 -17.39 -17.07 -1.01
C LEU A 384 -18.10 -15.97 -0.19
N LYS A 385 -17.42 -15.30 0.72
CA LYS A 385 -17.97 -14.15 1.46
C LYS A 385 -18.41 -12.99 0.55
N PHE A 386 -17.72 -12.77 -0.55
CA PHE A 386 -18.12 -11.76 -1.53
C PHE A 386 -19.34 -12.22 -2.37
N LEU A 387 -19.38 -13.50 -2.73
CA LEU A 387 -20.42 -14.05 -3.58
C LEU A 387 -21.72 -14.34 -2.79
N SER A 388 -21.67 -14.38 -1.48
CA SER A 388 -22.81 -14.59 -0.61
C SER A 388 -23.54 -13.27 -0.31
N PRO A 389 -24.86 -13.19 -0.47
CA PRO A 389 -25.65 -11.99 -0.21
C PRO A 389 -25.55 -11.46 1.22
N ASP A 390 -25.41 -12.35 2.21
CA ASP A 390 -25.29 -12.03 3.64
C ASP A 390 -23.82 -11.95 4.12
N GLY A 391 -22.84 -12.14 3.21
CA GLY A 391 -21.42 -12.16 3.54
C GLY A 391 -20.97 -13.38 4.34
N SER A 392 -21.84 -14.36 4.55
CA SER A 392 -21.50 -15.63 5.19
C SER A 392 -20.73 -16.53 4.22
N PRO A 393 -19.82 -17.41 4.70
CA PRO A 393 -19.22 -18.43 3.85
C PRO A 393 -20.31 -19.37 3.32
N VAL A 394 -20.46 -19.42 2.01
CA VAL A 394 -21.36 -20.38 1.37
C VAL A 394 -20.57 -21.62 1.04
N ALA A 395 -21.08 -22.78 1.44
CA ALA A 395 -20.52 -24.05 1.03
C ALA A 395 -20.63 -24.19 -0.50
N LEU A 396 -19.54 -24.50 -1.16
CA LEU A 396 -19.61 -24.99 -2.53
C LEU A 396 -20.32 -26.32 -2.46
N GLY A 397 -21.51 -26.44 -3.10
CA GLY A 397 -22.28 -27.68 -3.09
C GLY A 397 -21.43 -28.88 -3.55
N PRO A 398 -21.78 -30.10 -3.17
CA PRO A 398 -21.04 -31.32 -3.53
C PRO A 398 -21.18 -31.61 -5.02
N THR A 399 -20.72 -30.73 -5.88
CA THR A 399 -20.66 -30.97 -7.31
C THR A 399 -19.37 -31.72 -7.64
N GLY A 400 -19.43 -33.05 -7.51
CA GLY A 400 -18.40 -33.94 -8.03
C GLY A 400 -17.00 -33.80 -7.42
N THR A 401 -16.16 -34.76 -7.67
CA THR A 401 -14.73 -34.79 -7.36
C THR A 401 -13.99 -33.62 -7.98
N HIS A 402 -14.00 -32.47 -7.34
CA HIS A 402 -13.22 -31.31 -7.81
C HIS A 402 -11.78 -31.43 -7.36
N GLU A 403 -10.95 -31.88 -8.27
CA GLU A 403 -9.52 -31.76 -8.12
C GLU A 403 -9.13 -30.29 -8.29
N VAL A 404 -8.89 -29.57 -7.17
CA VAL A 404 -8.41 -28.19 -7.24
C VAL A 404 -6.92 -28.21 -7.49
N ARG A 405 -6.52 -27.90 -8.73
CA ARG A 405 -5.11 -27.75 -9.10
C ARG A 405 -4.60 -26.38 -8.70
N VAL A 406 -3.56 -26.35 -7.87
CA VAL A 406 -2.90 -25.12 -7.47
C VAL A 406 -1.75 -24.83 -8.41
N LYS A 407 -1.86 -23.77 -9.20
CA LYS A 407 -0.83 -23.29 -10.11
C LYS A 407 0.21 -22.46 -9.34
N LEU A 408 1.47 -22.91 -9.34
CA LEU A 408 2.56 -22.19 -8.68
C LEU A 408 3.08 -21.05 -9.58
N VAL A 409 3.11 -19.83 -9.05
CA VAL A 409 3.56 -18.63 -9.77
C VAL A 409 4.75 -17.99 -9.07
N ASN A 410 5.81 -17.67 -9.83
CA ASN A 410 6.92 -16.87 -9.34
C ASN A 410 6.81 -15.42 -9.86
N PRO A 411 6.56 -14.43 -9.01
CA PRO A 411 6.37 -13.05 -9.45
C PRO A 411 7.63 -12.42 -10.07
N HIS A 412 8.81 -13.02 -9.86
CA HIS A 412 10.06 -12.53 -10.44
C HIS A 412 10.28 -12.93 -11.91
N ARG A 413 9.52 -13.93 -12.42
CA ARG A 413 9.71 -14.52 -13.75
C ARG A 413 8.54 -14.32 -14.71
N GLY A 414 7.58 -13.48 -14.36
CA GLY A 414 6.36 -13.28 -15.12
C GLY A 414 5.19 -14.13 -14.61
N ALA A 415 4.02 -13.92 -15.21
CA ALA A 415 2.76 -14.54 -14.82
C ALA A 415 2.58 -16.00 -15.24
N THR A 416 3.59 -16.58 -15.87
CA THR A 416 3.51 -17.98 -16.35
C THR A 416 3.58 -18.95 -15.16
N PRO A 417 2.63 -19.86 -15.00
CA PRO A 417 2.68 -20.90 -13.98
C PRO A 417 3.95 -21.74 -14.13
N LEU A 418 4.65 -21.98 -13.02
CA LEU A 418 5.89 -22.75 -13.00
C LEU A 418 5.66 -24.25 -12.82
N ALA A 419 4.58 -24.63 -12.16
CA ALA A 419 4.17 -26.01 -11.91
C ALA A 419 2.73 -26.05 -11.44
N ASP A 420 2.04 -27.12 -11.73
CA ASP A 420 0.75 -27.46 -11.14
C ASP A 420 0.99 -28.34 -9.90
N LEU A 421 0.48 -27.89 -8.75
CA LEU A 421 0.47 -28.67 -7.52
C LEU A 421 -0.92 -29.32 -7.38
N GLN A 422 -0.97 -30.64 -7.39
CA GLN A 422 -2.17 -31.36 -6.98
C GLN A 422 -2.25 -31.30 -5.45
N VAL A 423 -3.12 -30.47 -4.90
CA VAL A 423 -3.32 -30.30 -3.46
C VAL A 423 -4.52 -31.11 -2.98
N PHE A 424 -5.27 -31.69 -3.93
CA PHE A 424 -6.42 -32.57 -3.70
C PHE A 424 -6.16 -33.90 -4.36
N THR A 425 -5.73 -34.86 -3.62
CA THR A 425 -5.67 -36.26 -4.07
C THR A 425 -6.79 -37.06 -3.46
N ASN A 426 -7.50 -37.80 -4.32
CA ASN A 426 -8.42 -38.83 -3.91
C ASN A 426 -7.72 -39.75 -2.91
N THR A 427 -8.31 -39.99 -1.74
CA THR A 427 -7.72 -40.66 -0.57
C THR A 427 -7.23 -42.11 -0.81
N ASN A 428 -7.36 -42.65 -2.01
CA ASN A 428 -6.98 -44.05 -2.31
C ASN A 428 -5.51 -44.29 -2.66
N LYS A 429 -4.64 -43.28 -2.67
CA LYS A 429 -3.20 -43.46 -2.97
C LYS A 429 -2.23 -43.36 -1.80
N TYR A 430 -2.72 -43.16 -0.57
CA TYR A 430 -1.88 -43.13 0.62
C TYR A 430 -2.52 -43.96 1.74
N ARG A 431 -2.72 -45.25 1.47
CA ARG A 431 -2.77 -46.28 2.49
C ARG A 431 -1.40 -46.89 2.68
#